data_094c2664539918094edba036bd030a84
#
_entry.id   094c2664539918094edba036bd030a84
#
_cell.length_a   1.000
_cell.length_b   1.000
_cell.length_c   1.000
_cell.angle_alpha   90.00
_cell.angle_beta   90.00
_cell.angle_gamma   90.00
#
_symmetry.space_group_name_H-M   'P 1'
#
loop_
_entity.id
_entity.type
_entity.pdbx_description
1 polymer ?
#
loop_
_entity_poly.entity_id
_entity_poly.type
_entity_poly.pdbx_seq_one_letter_code
_entity_poly.pdbx_strand_id
1 'polypeptide(L)'
;MDVNSNVDNPVIGLRSFGENPEAVSEKGIAYARGLENTGILSVSKHFPGHGDTSEDSHETLPVVRHNRARLDSVELLPFKRYIYDGFGGIMTGHLYVQLWIKVISRLLSPRR
;
A
#
# COMPACT_ATOMS: atom_id res chain seq x y z
N MET A 1 -5.70 2.01 -2.42
CA MET A 1 -5.74 2.41 -1.00
C MET A 1 -4.41 3.02 -0.55
N ASP A 2 -3.73 3.64 -1.48
CA ASP A 2 -2.50 4.38 -1.21
C ASP A 2 -2.79 5.62 -0.38
N VAL A 3 -1.99 5.85 0.66
CA VAL A 3 -2.02 7.08 1.47
C VAL A 3 -1.10 8.08 0.80
N ASN A 4 -1.65 9.20 0.28
CA ASN A 4 -0.89 10.19 -0.49
C ASN A 4 -0.12 11.13 0.45
N SER A 5 0.91 10.61 1.11
CA SER A 5 1.72 11.36 2.07
C SER A 5 2.84 12.21 1.42
N ASN A 6 3.07 12.04 0.13
CA ASN A 6 4.02 12.83 -0.65
C ASN A 6 3.28 13.65 -1.72
N VAL A 7 3.31 14.96 -1.59
CA VAL A 7 2.65 15.88 -2.54
C VAL A 7 3.25 15.82 -3.95
N ASP A 8 4.51 15.43 -4.07
CA ASP A 8 5.25 15.31 -5.33
C ASP A 8 5.08 13.94 -6.00
N ASN A 9 4.18 13.08 -5.46
CA ASN A 9 3.92 11.78 -6.05
C ASN A 9 3.29 11.91 -7.45
N PRO A 10 3.98 11.47 -8.52
CA PRO A 10 3.50 11.68 -9.89
C PRO A 10 2.39 10.71 -10.29
N VAL A 11 2.21 9.62 -9.54
CA VAL A 11 1.36 8.50 -9.95
C VAL A 11 0.03 8.50 -9.22
N ILE A 12 0.06 8.69 -7.91
CA ILE A 12 -1.12 8.53 -7.05
C ILE A 12 -1.95 9.80 -7.01
N GLY A 13 -1.42 10.91 -6.49
CA GLY A 13 -2.08 12.22 -6.49
C GLY A 13 -3.59 12.15 -6.23
N LEU A 14 -4.37 12.65 -7.18
CA LEU A 14 -5.85 12.66 -7.15
C LEU A 14 -6.52 11.28 -7.14
N ARG A 15 -5.78 10.20 -7.36
CA ARG A 15 -6.29 8.83 -7.31
C ARG A 15 -6.39 8.28 -5.89
N SER A 16 -5.81 8.98 -4.89
CA SER A 16 -5.90 8.62 -3.48
C SER A 16 -7.16 9.20 -2.83
N PHE A 17 -7.63 8.53 -1.80
CA PHE A 17 -8.67 9.06 -0.90
C PHE A 17 -8.16 10.11 0.09
N GLY A 18 -6.85 10.40 0.11
CA GLY A 18 -6.25 11.46 0.90
C GLY A 18 -4.91 11.10 1.53
N GLU A 19 -4.48 11.95 2.45
CA GLU A 19 -3.19 11.90 3.12
C GLU A 19 -3.25 11.24 4.52
N ASN A 20 -4.44 11.15 5.08
CA ASN A 20 -4.65 10.56 6.41
C ASN A 20 -4.96 9.06 6.28
N PRO A 21 -4.16 8.17 6.90
CA PRO A 21 -4.33 6.72 6.77
C PRO A 21 -5.68 6.20 7.26
N GLU A 22 -6.23 6.78 8.33
CA GLU A 22 -7.53 6.41 8.86
C GLU A 22 -8.65 6.76 7.87
N ALA A 23 -8.65 8.00 7.37
CA ALA A 23 -9.63 8.46 6.38
C ALA A 23 -9.54 7.67 5.07
N VAL A 24 -8.33 7.33 4.60
CA VAL A 24 -8.12 6.46 3.44
C VAL A 24 -8.70 5.07 3.68
N SER A 25 -8.49 4.52 4.88
CA SER A 25 -9.05 3.22 5.26
C SER A 25 -10.57 3.23 5.23
N GLU A 26 -11.21 4.19 5.89
CA GLU A 26 -12.67 4.31 5.97
C GLU A 26 -13.32 4.46 4.60
N LYS A 27 -12.81 5.39 3.78
CA LYS A 27 -13.32 5.65 2.43
C LYS A 27 -13.09 4.45 1.51
N GLY A 28 -11.90 3.84 1.56
CA GLY A 28 -11.57 2.67 0.76
C GLY A 28 -12.44 1.46 1.10
N ILE A 29 -12.70 1.21 2.38
CA ILE A 29 -13.59 0.14 2.85
C ILE A 29 -15.03 0.41 2.43
N ALA A 30 -15.52 1.64 2.57
CA ALA A 30 -16.86 2.00 2.12
C ALA A 30 -17.04 1.78 0.60
N TYR A 31 -16.03 2.15 -0.18
CA TYR A 31 -16.00 1.92 -1.62
C TYR A 31 -15.99 0.43 -1.98
N ALA A 32 -15.13 -0.36 -1.33
CA ALA A 32 -15.04 -1.80 -1.51
C ALA A 32 -16.37 -2.50 -1.18
N ARG A 33 -16.99 -2.11 -0.06
CA ARG A 33 -18.30 -2.63 0.35
C ARG A 33 -19.38 -2.33 -0.67
N GLY A 34 -19.40 -1.12 -1.22
CA GLY A 34 -20.33 -0.74 -2.29
C GLY A 34 -20.17 -1.63 -3.53
N LEU A 35 -18.93 -1.89 -3.97
CA LEU A 35 -18.66 -2.79 -5.09
C LEU A 35 -19.12 -4.23 -4.79
N GLU A 36 -18.71 -4.80 -3.66
CA GLU A 36 -18.96 -6.21 -3.35
C GLU A 36 -20.44 -6.50 -3.04
N ASN A 37 -21.17 -5.53 -2.52
CA ASN A 37 -22.62 -5.65 -2.39
C ASN A 37 -23.37 -5.76 -3.73
N THR A 38 -22.75 -5.36 -4.82
CA THR A 38 -23.30 -5.52 -6.18
C THR A 38 -22.74 -6.73 -6.92
N GLY A 39 -21.94 -7.57 -6.26
CA GLY A 39 -21.31 -8.75 -6.85
C GLY A 39 -20.01 -8.46 -7.62
N ILE A 40 -19.44 -7.25 -7.51
CA ILE A 40 -18.18 -6.87 -8.14
C ILE A 40 -17.04 -7.05 -7.14
N LEU A 41 -16.05 -7.86 -7.49
CA LEU A 41 -14.87 -8.06 -6.67
C LEU A 41 -14.09 -6.75 -6.55
N SER A 42 -13.86 -6.29 -5.33
CA SER A 42 -12.97 -5.15 -5.07
C SER A 42 -11.51 -5.57 -5.07
N VAL A 43 -10.61 -4.66 -5.49
CA VAL A 43 -9.16 -4.89 -5.48
C VAL A 43 -8.47 -3.67 -4.88
N SER A 44 -7.86 -3.86 -3.72
CA SER A 44 -7.08 -2.83 -3.04
C SER A 44 -5.68 -2.70 -3.63
N LYS A 45 -5.27 -1.49 -4.00
CA LYS A 45 -3.97 -1.23 -4.66
C LYS A 45 -3.35 0.08 -4.17
N HIS A 46 -2.05 0.24 -4.31
CA HIS A 46 -0.99 -0.66 -4.77
C HIS A 46 -0.20 -1.14 -3.54
N PHE A 47 -0.40 -2.38 -3.14
CA PHE A 47 0.26 -2.92 -1.95
C PHE A 47 1.80 -2.96 -2.13
N PRO A 48 2.59 -2.60 -1.13
CA PRO A 48 2.26 -2.24 0.26
C PRO A 48 1.96 -0.75 0.50
N GLY A 49 1.84 0.07 -0.54
CA GLY A 49 1.57 1.49 -0.50
C GLY A 49 2.52 2.29 -1.39
N HIS A 50 1.97 2.98 -2.39
CA HIS A 50 2.71 3.74 -3.40
C HIS A 50 2.60 5.27 -3.18
N GLY A 51 1.88 5.70 -2.14
CA GLY A 51 1.50 7.11 -1.94
C GLY A 51 2.62 8.04 -1.46
N ASP A 52 3.76 7.48 -1.01
CA ASP A 52 4.92 8.25 -0.52
C ASP A 52 6.14 8.17 -1.45
N THR A 53 6.02 7.55 -2.60
CA THR A 53 7.10 7.49 -3.58
C THR A 53 7.13 8.74 -4.45
N SER A 54 8.33 9.17 -4.86
CA SER A 54 8.54 10.30 -5.77
C SER A 54 8.78 9.87 -7.21
N GLU A 55 8.74 8.58 -7.50
CA GLU A 55 9.08 7.99 -8.79
C GLU A 55 7.90 7.18 -9.33
N ASP A 56 7.75 7.14 -10.66
CA ASP A 56 6.77 6.31 -11.32
C ASP A 56 7.28 4.86 -11.42
N SER A 57 6.51 3.91 -10.89
CA SER A 57 6.84 2.48 -10.95
C SER A 57 6.79 1.88 -12.36
N HIS A 58 6.24 2.58 -13.34
CA HIS A 58 6.29 2.19 -14.74
C HIS A 58 7.59 2.58 -15.44
N GLU A 59 8.33 3.55 -14.90
CA GLU A 59 9.58 4.05 -15.47
C GLU A 59 10.80 3.56 -14.69
N THR A 60 10.70 3.51 -13.39
CA THR A 60 11.77 3.09 -12.47
C THR A 60 11.23 2.18 -11.38
N LEU A 61 12.10 1.61 -10.55
CA LEU A 61 11.70 0.85 -9.37
C LEU A 61 11.73 1.76 -8.13
N PRO A 62 10.59 2.34 -7.71
CA PRO A 62 10.56 3.23 -6.57
C PRO A 62 10.97 2.53 -5.27
N VAL A 63 11.69 3.24 -4.43
CA VAL A 63 12.24 2.70 -3.18
C VAL A 63 11.45 3.20 -1.98
N VAL A 64 10.86 2.26 -1.23
CA VAL A 64 10.24 2.53 0.07
C VAL A 64 11.28 2.30 1.17
N ARG A 65 11.71 3.37 1.83
CA ARG A 65 12.80 3.38 2.83
C ARG A 65 12.32 3.39 4.28
N HIS A 66 11.02 3.32 4.50
CA HIS A 66 10.42 3.44 5.83
C HIS A 66 10.76 2.25 6.74
N ASN A 67 10.84 2.52 8.03
CA ASN A 67 10.94 1.48 9.05
C ASN A 67 9.57 0.78 9.27
N ARG A 68 9.58 -0.29 10.05
CA ARG A 68 8.39 -1.10 10.33
C ARG A 68 7.27 -0.30 10.97
N ALA A 69 7.58 0.55 11.96
CA ALA A 69 6.56 1.32 12.67
C ALA A 69 5.82 2.29 11.73
N ARG A 70 6.55 2.98 10.85
CA ARG A 70 5.95 3.85 9.85
C ARG A 70 5.10 3.06 8.84
N LEU A 71 5.61 1.97 8.29
CA LEU A 71 4.85 1.14 7.36
C LEU A 71 3.55 0.64 7.98
N ASP A 72 3.60 0.19 9.23
CA ASP A 72 2.43 -0.35 9.92
C ASP A 72 1.37 0.70 10.23
N SER A 73 1.77 1.94 10.50
CA SER A 73 0.87 3.03 10.91
C SER A 73 0.33 3.87 9.74
N VAL A 74 0.98 3.86 8.61
CA VAL A 74 0.60 4.68 7.45
C VAL A 74 0.31 3.81 6.24
N GLU A 75 1.33 3.28 5.59
CA GLU A 75 1.20 2.63 4.29
C GLU A 75 0.36 1.36 4.35
N LEU A 76 0.59 0.50 5.35
CA LEU A 76 -0.09 -0.79 5.50
C LEU A 76 -1.45 -0.71 6.20
N LEU A 77 -1.74 0.38 6.90
CA LEU A 77 -2.97 0.47 7.70
C LEU A 77 -4.24 0.25 6.87
N PRO A 78 -4.44 0.92 5.72
CA PRO A 78 -5.64 0.70 4.90
C PRO A 78 -5.75 -0.73 4.38
N PHE A 79 -4.63 -1.35 4.01
CA PHE A 79 -4.62 -2.73 3.51
C PHE A 79 -4.94 -3.74 4.61
N LYS A 80 -4.41 -3.55 5.83
CA LYS A 80 -4.72 -4.40 6.99
C LYS A 80 -6.22 -4.38 7.31
N ARG A 81 -6.83 -3.19 7.32
CA ARG A 81 -8.27 -3.06 7.56
C ARG A 81 -9.09 -3.70 6.45
N TYR A 82 -8.71 -3.50 5.20
CA TYR A 82 -9.36 -4.13 4.05
C TYR A 82 -9.33 -5.67 4.13
N ILE A 83 -8.18 -6.24 4.48
CA ILE A 83 -8.02 -7.69 4.67
C ILE A 83 -8.84 -8.18 5.86
N TYR A 84 -8.80 -7.45 6.97
CA TYR A 84 -9.54 -7.80 8.19
C TYR A 84 -11.05 -7.85 7.95
N ASP A 85 -11.57 -6.93 7.15
CA ASP A 85 -13.00 -6.89 6.78
C ASP A 85 -13.39 -7.97 5.75
N GLY A 86 -12.43 -8.74 5.24
CA GLY A 86 -12.69 -9.91 4.38
C GLY A 86 -12.94 -9.60 2.91
N PHE A 87 -12.51 -8.43 2.41
CA PHE A 87 -12.64 -8.06 1.00
C PHE A 87 -11.68 -8.82 0.08
N GLY A 88 -12.03 -8.87 -1.22
CA GLY A 88 -11.59 -9.90 -2.14
C GLY A 88 -10.15 -9.84 -2.64
N GLY A 89 -9.62 -8.71 -3.08
CA GLY A 89 -8.38 -8.71 -3.87
C GLY A 89 -7.33 -7.68 -3.43
N ILE A 90 -6.05 -8.05 -3.62
CA ILE A 90 -4.90 -7.16 -3.44
C ILE A 90 -4.09 -7.13 -4.73
N MET A 91 -3.78 -5.93 -5.23
CA MET A 91 -2.84 -5.71 -6.32
C MET A 91 -1.52 -5.18 -5.77
N THR A 92 -0.44 -5.91 -6.00
CA THR A 92 0.91 -5.47 -5.61
C THR A 92 1.45 -4.42 -6.57
N GLY A 93 2.10 -3.39 -6.03
CA GLY A 93 2.89 -2.46 -6.81
C GLY A 93 4.30 -3.00 -7.07
N HIS A 94 4.96 -2.53 -8.14
CA HIS A 94 6.37 -2.79 -8.39
C HIS A 94 7.22 -1.82 -7.57
N LEU A 95 7.48 -2.18 -6.30
CA LEU A 95 8.17 -1.35 -5.33
C LEU A 95 9.32 -2.11 -4.66
N TYR A 96 10.44 -1.44 -4.46
CA TYR A 96 11.54 -1.95 -3.66
C TYR A 96 11.33 -1.56 -2.18
N VAL A 97 10.91 -2.51 -1.35
CA VAL A 97 10.74 -2.28 0.08
C VAL A 97 12.02 -2.69 0.81
N GLN A 98 12.86 -1.73 1.13
CA GLN A 98 14.20 -1.95 1.70
C GLN A 98 14.18 -2.80 2.97
N LEU A 99 13.17 -2.63 3.82
CA LEU A 99 13.00 -3.40 5.05
C LEU A 99 12.85 -4.89 4.77
N TRP A 100 12.04 -5.27 3.79
CA TRP A 100 11.76 -6.67 3.49
C TRP A 100 12.93 -7.38 2.85
N ILE A 101 13.66 -6.70 1.99
CA ILE A 101 14.89 -7.27 1.38
C ILE A 101 15.94 -7.58 2.47
N LYS A 102 16.11 -6.69 3.46
CA LYS A 102 17.01 -6.94 4.59
C LYS A 102 16.57 -8.13 5.44
N VAL A 103 15.27 -8.32 5.63
CA VAL A 103 14.73 -9.48 6.36
C VAL A 103 14.96 -10.77 5.58
N ILE A 104 14.61 -10.79 4.29
CA ILE A 104 14.78 -11.96 3.42
C ILE A 104 16.26 -12.36 3.32
N SER A 105 17.17 -11.41 3.10
CA SER A 105 18.59 -11.68 3.02
C SER A 105 19.16 -12.29 4.32
N ARG A 106 18.68 -11.86 5.48
CA ARG A 106 19.06 -12.46 6.77
C ARG A 106 18.56 -13.89 6.94
N LEU A 107 17.34 -14.18 6.46
CA LEU A 107 16.76 -15.52 6.54
C LEU A 107 17.45 -16.50 5.59
N LEU A 108 17.93 -16.01 4.46
CA LEU A 108 18.63 -16.83 3.44
C LEU A 108 20.13 -16.93 3.68
N SER A 109 20.71 -16.15 4.60
CA SER A 109 22.12 -16.24 4.95
C SER A 109 22.37 -17.52 5.74
N PRO A 110 23.36 -18.35 5.34
CA PRO A 110 23.72 -19.54 6.11
C PRO A 110 24.10 -19.14 7.53
N ARG A 111 23.48 -19.78 8.51
CA ARG A 111 23.93 -19.65 9.91
C ARG A 111 25.32 -20.27 9.99
N ARG A 112 26.32 -19.45 10.31
CA ARG A 112 27.66 -19.92 10.68
C ARG A 112 27.64 -20.46 12.10
#